data_8f3fa0fb8cb077a22e46abc6a9d2fbb2
#
_entry.id   8f3fa0fb8cb077a22e46abc6a9d2fbb2
#
_cell.length_a   1.000
_cell.length_b   1.000
_cell.length_c   1.000
_cell.angle_alpha   90.00
_cell.angle_beta   90.00
_cell.angle_gamma   90.00
#
_symmetry.space_group_name_H-M   'P 1'
#
loop_
_entity.id
_entity.type
_entity.pdbx_description
1 polymer ?
#
loop_
_entity_poly.entity_id
_entity_poly.type
_entity_poly.pdbx_seq_one_letter_code
_entity_poly.pdbx_strand_id
1 'polypeptide(L)'
;MTACLSVALCVDGGNIDQAAVTIASVLAHLSLGPPLTFHVFYGERPSRRSRRMGALRAAPHRVFLHHVENRFRDIALFDHVTPAALLRLDLGELLPDLDRVLYLDADILAL
;
A
#
# COMPACT_ATOMS: atom_id res chain seq x y z
N MET A 1 21.87 -9.12 10.77
CA MET A 1 20.87 -8.10 10.39
C MET A 1 19.86 -8.70 9.45
N THR A 2 18.62 -8.81 9.89
CA THR A 2 17.54 -9.22 9.02
C THR A 2 17.12 -8.02 8.16
N ALA A 3 17.32 -8.12 6.84
CA ALA A 3 16.82 -7.11 5.92
C ALA A 3 15.28 -7.17 5.90
N CYS A 4 14.64 -6.01 6.02
CA CYS A 4 13.20 -5.89 5.81
C CYS A 4 12.93 -5.59 4.34
N LEU A 5 11.93 -6.24 3.77
CA LEU A 5 11.43 -5.88 2.45
C LEU A 5 10.28 -4.89 2.61
N SER A 6 10.38 -3.78 1.92
CA SER A 6 9.35 -2.74 1.94
C SER A 6 8.47 -2.87 0.69
N VAL A 7 7.17 -2.86 0.91
CA VAL A 7 6.15 -2.97 -0.14
C VAL A 7 5.24 -1.76 -0.04
N ALA A 8 4.98 -1.10 -1.16
CA ALA A 8 4.11 0.07 -1.22
C ALA A 8 2.89 -0.21 -2.07
N LEU A 9 1.74 0.28 -1.60
CA LEU A 9 0.48 0.27 -2.32
C LEU A 9 -0.10 1.69 -2.28
N CYS A 10 -0.66 2.14 -3.38
CA CYS A 10 -1.35 3.42 -3.47
C CYS A 10 -2.82 3.14 -3.81
N VAL A 11 -3.74 3.64 -2.99
CA VAL A 11 -5.15 3.32 -3.13
C VAL A 11 -6.01 4.57 -3.04
N ASP A 12 -7.20 4.51 -3.64
CA ASP A 12 -8.27 5.45 -3.32
C ASP A 12 -8.84 5.12 -1.94
N GLY A 13 -9.33 6.13 -1.22
CA GLY A 13 -9.83 5.95 0.12
C GLY A 13 -10.96 4.92 0.23
N GLY A 14 -11.77 4.78 -0.84
CA GLY A 14 -12.80 3.74 -0.91
C GLY A 14 -12.29 2.34 -1.19
N ASN A 15 -11.01 2.19 -1.58
CA ASN A 15 -10.41 0.93 -2.00
C ASN A 15 -9.39 0.38 -1.01
N ILE A 16 -9.34 0.90 0.19
CA ILE A 16 -8.42 0.41 1.22
C ILE A 16 -8.68 -1.06 1.54
N ASP A 17 -9.93 -1.50 1.48
CA ASP A 17 -10.27 -2.92 1.70
C ASP A 17 -9.62 -3.83 0.65
N GLN A 18 -9.48 -3.37 -0.59
CA GLN A 18 -8.78 -4.14 -1.63
C GLN A 18 -7.29 -4.30 -1.30
N ALA A 19 -6.66 -3.25 -0.80
CA ALA A 19 -5.28 -3.34 -0.34
C ALA A 19 -5.15 -4.35 0.80
N ALA A 20 -6.13 -4.40 1.71
CA ALA A 20 -6.14 -5.38 2.79
C ALA A 20 -6.18 -6.81 2.25
N VAL A 21 -6.99 -7.07 1.23
CA VAL A 21 -7.07 -8.39 0.59
C VAL A 21 -5.74 -8.75 -0.07
N THR A 22 -5.12 -7.81 -0.79
CA THR A 22 -3.82 -8.02 -1.42
C THR A 22 -2.76 -8.38 -0.37
N ILE A 23 -2.68 -7.60 0.71
CA ILE A 23 -1.72 -7.84 1.79
C ILE A 23 -1.97 -9.21 2.44
N ALA A 24 -3.22 -9.53 2.74
CA ALA A 24 -3.57 -10.81 3.34
C ALA A 24 -3.17 -11.98 2.44
N SER A 25 -3.36 -11.84 1.12
CA SER A 25 -2.97 -12.89 0.17
C SER A 25 -1.45 -13.08 0.14
N VAL A 26 -0.69 -12.00 0.21
CA VAL A 26 0.77 -12.07 0.27
C VAL A 26 1.21 -12.78 1.55
N LEU A 27 0.65 -12.37 2.69
CA LEU A 27 1.00 -12.97 3.99
C LEU A 27 0.65 -14.46 4.05
N ALA A 28 -0.46 -14.86 3.42
CA ALA A 28 -0.89 -16.27 3.39
C ALA A 28 0.03 -17.16 2.55
N HIS A 29 0.75 -16.58 1.59
CA HIS A 29 1.61 -17.34 0.67
C HIS A 29 3.10 -17.17 0.94
N LEU A 30 3.46 -16.46 2.01
CA LEU A 30 4.87 -16.32 2.39
C LEU A 30 5.40 -17.63 2.94
N SER A 31 6.52 -18.06 2.40
CA SER A 31 7.39 -19.02 3.04
C SER A 31 8.35 -18.30 3.99
N LEU A 32 9.26 -19.00 4.60
CA LEU A 32 10.28 -18.39 5.46
C LEU A 32 11.08 -17.34 4.67
N GLY A 33 11.16 -16.15 5.20
CA GLY A 33 11.86 -15.03 4.57
C GLY A 33 11.94 -13.84 5.50
N PRO A 34 12.50 -12.72 5.03
CA PRO A 34 12.61 -11.51 5.85
C PRO A 34 11.23 -10.94 6.17
N PRO A 35 11.10 -10.19 7.28
CA PRO A 35 9.87 -9.49 7.59
C PRO A 35 9.50 -8.50 6.48
N LEU A 36 8.20 -8.36 6.22
CA LEU A 36 7.68 -7.39 5.27
C LEU A 36 7.13 -6.17 6.01
N THR A 37 7.37 -5.01 5.44
CA THR A 37 6.75 -3.76 5.86
C THR A 37 5.92 -3.23 4.71
N PHE A 38 4.61 -3.15 4.91
CA PHE A 38 3.68 -2.63 3.93
C PHE A 38 3.40 -1.16 4.23
N HIS A 39 3.51 -0.32 3.21
CA HIS A 39 3.15 1.09 3.26
C HIS A 39 1.97 1.31 2.32
N VAL A 40 0.82 1.65 2.88
CA VAL A 40 -0.40 1.91 2.11
C VAL A 40 -0.66 3.41 2.11
N PHE A 41 -0.59 4.03 0.95
CA PHE A 41 -0.79 5.48 0.78
C PHE A 41 -2.19 5.75 0.22
N TYR A 42 -2.87 6.72 0.81
CA TYR A 42 -4.19 7.15 0.36
C TYR A 42 -4.32 8.67 0.48
N GLY A 43 -5.00 9.30 -0.49
CA GLY A 43 -5.21 10.75 -0.53
C GLY A 43 -6.59 11.19 -0.08
N GLU A 44 -7.56 10.30 -0.09
CA GLU A 44 -8.95 10.60 0.29
C GLU A 44 -9.23 10.15 1.72
N ARG A 45 -10.27 10.74 2.34
CA ARG A 45 -10.68 10.32 3.67
C ARG A 45 -11.01 8.83 3.69
N PRO A 46 -10.40 8.07 4.60
CA PRO A 46 -10.70 6.66 4.71
C PRO A 46 -12.14 6.46 5.20
N SER A 47 -12.81 5.45 4.65
CA SER A 47 -14.09 5.01 5.17
C SER A 47 -13.90 4.37 6.55
N ARG A 48 -14.99 4.16 7.28
CA ARG A 48 -14.93 3.42 8.56
C ARG A 48 -14.32 2.03 8.43
N ARG A 49 -14.38 1.44 7.24
CA ARG A 49 -13.80 0.12 6.93
C ARG A 49 -12.27 0.13 6.95
N SER A 50 -11.65 1.26 6.72
CA SER A 50 -10.19 1.38 6.74
C SER A 50 -9.57 1.01 8.09
N ARG A 51 -10.34 1.10 9.16
CA ARG A 51 -9.88 0.70 10.50
C ARG A 51 -9.56 -0.79 10.60
N ARG A 52 -10.14 -1.61 9.74
CA ARG A 52 -9.87 -3.06 9.71
C ARG A 52 -8.46 -3.39 9.24
N MET A 53 -7.81 -2.46 8.54
CA MET A 53 -6.43 -2.65 8.10
C MET A 53 -5.47 -2.83 9.28
N GLY A 54 -5.75 -2.19 10.40
CA GLY A 54 -4.96 -2.36 11.62
C GLY A 54 -5.03 -3.77 12.21
N ALA A 55 -6.04 -4.57 11.83
CA ALA A 55 -6.19 -5.95 12.27
C ALA A 55 -5.28 -6.93 11.51
N LEU A 56 -4.64 -6.49 10.41
CA LEU A 56 -3.72 -7.31 9.64
C LEU A 56 -2.32 -7.37 10.28
N ARG A 57 -2.28 -7.32 11.59
CA ARG A 57 -1.01 -7.44 12.31
C ARG A 57 -0.61 -8.90 12.42
N ALA A 58 0.29 -9.31 11.57
CA ALA A 58 0.93 -10.61 11.68
C ALA A 58 2.41 -10.40 11.94
N ALA A 59 2.80 -10.34 13.24
CA ALA A 59 4.22 -10.24 13.55
C ALA A 59 4.98 -11.40 12.90
N PRO A 60 6.17 -11.18 12.32
CA PRO A 60 6.98 -9.96 12.39
C PRO A 60 6.66 -8.90 11.31
N HIS A 61 5.63 -9.07 10.52
CA HIS A 61 5.26 -8.15 9.44
C HIS A 61 4.53 -6.92 10.01
N ARG A 62 4.67 -5.79 9.31
CA ARG A 62 4.06 -4.52 9.72
C ARG A 62 3.28 -3.91 8.57
N VAL A 63 2.19 -3.20 8.92
CA VAL A 63 1.38 -2.46 7.96
C VAL A 63 1.23 -1.03 8.47
N PHE A 64 1.63 -0.07 7.65
CA PHE A 64 1.48 1.36 7.94
C PHE A 64 0.52 1.99 6.94
N LEU A 65 -0.46 2.72 7.45
CA LEU A 65 -1.36 3.54 6.65
C LEU A 65 -0.84 4.97 6.65
N HIS A 66 -0.65 5.54 5.46
CA HIS A 66 -0.16 6.90 5.29
C HIS A 66 -1.21 7.74 4.56
N HIS A 67 -1.78 8.71 5.25
CA HIS A 67 -2.60 9.73 4.61
C HIS A 67 -1.68 10.80 4.03
N VAL A 68 -1.78 11.02 2.72
CA VAL A 68 -0.93 11.97 2.01
C VAL A 68 -1.78 12.86 1.12
N GLU A 69 -1.30 14.09 0.88
CA GLU A 69 -1.91 14.94 -0.11
C GLU A 69 -1.48 14.47 -1.51
N ASN A 70 -2.46 14.09 -2.33
CA ASN A 70 -2.18 13.64 -3.69
C ASN A 70 -2.19 14.84 -4.64
N ARG A 71 -1.00 15.26 -5.10
CA ARG A 71 -0.86 16.37 -6.04
C ARG A 71 -1.48 16.08 -7.40
N PHE A 72 -1.81 14.83 -7.69
CA PHE A 72 -2.42 14.42 -8.96
C PHE A 72 -3.95 14.37 -8.92
N ARG A 73 -4.56 14.76 -7.80
CA ARG A 73 -6.01 14.60 -7.59
C ARG A 73 -6.88 15.33 -8.62
N ASP A 74 -6.39 16.45 -9.17
CA ASP A 74 -7.14 17.29 -10.10
C ASP A 74 -6.76 17.05 -11.56
N ILE A 75 -5.93 16.04 -11.85
CA ILE A 75 -5.52 15.71 -13.19
C ILE A 75 -6.62 14.92 -13.87
N ALA A 76 -7.05 15.39 -15.07
CA ALA A 76 -7.98 14.63 -15.90
C ALA A 76 -7.29 13.38 -16.44
N LEU A 77 -7.85 12.22 -16.14
CA LEU A 77 -7.28 10.91 -16.48
C LEU A 77 -8.24 10.14 -17.39
N PHE A 78 -7.68 9.19 -18.12
CA PHE A 78 -8.46 8.23 -18.88
C PHE A 78 -9.24 7.29 -17.94
N ASP A 79 -10.32 6.70 -18.45
CA ASP A 79 -11.34 5.96 -17.68
C ASP A 79 -10.84 4.93 -16.67
N HIS A 80 -9.65 4.38 -16.85
CA HIS A 80 -9.14 3.30 -15.99
C HIS A 80 -8.03 3.73 -15.04
N VAL A 81 -7.63 4.99 -15.08
CA VAL A 81 -6.55 5.49 -14.27
C VAL A 81 -7.09 6.49 -13.26
N THR A 82 -6.91 6.22 -11.99
CA THR A 82 -7.32 7.11 -10.91
C THR A 82 -6.14 7.97 -10.44
N PRO A 83 -6.39 9.12 -9.79
CA PRO A 83 -5.31 9.89 -9.18
C PRO A 83 -4.46 9.08 -8.20
N ALA A 84 -5.05 8.11 -7.50
CA ALA A 84 -4.31 7.23 -6.60
C ALA A 84 -3.25 6.41 -7.34
N ALA A 85 -3.52 5.99 -8.58
CA ALA A 85 -2.55 5.24 -9.38
C ALA A 85 -1.31 6.07 -9.72
N LEU A 86 -1.45 7.40 -9.81
CA LEU A 86 -0.32 8.29 -10.06
C LEU A 86 0.51 8.59 -8.81
N LEU A 87 -0.03 8.35 -7.63
CA LEU A 87 0.65 8.62 -6.38
C LEU A 87 1.96 7.80 -6.26
N ARG A 88 2.05 6.68 -6.94
CA ARG A 88 3.27 5.86 -7.03
C ARG A 88 4.48 6.65 -7.55
N LEU A 89 4.25 7.72 -8.32
CA LEU A 89 5.32 8.55 -8.85
C LEU A 89 6.03 9.35 -7.75
N ASP A 90 5.37 9.54 -6.60
CA ASP A 90 5.92 10.27 -5.48
C ASP A 90 6.57 9.37 -4.42
N LEU A 91 6.66 8.06 -4.64
CA LEU A 91 7.19 7.13 -3.63
C LEU A 91 8.62 7.47 -3.20
N GLY A 92 9.44 7.98 -4.11
CA GLY A 92 10.78 8.42 -3.75
C GLY A 92 10.81 9.55 -2.73
N GLU A 93 9.82 10.45 -2.78
CA GLU A 93 9.68 11.54 -1.82
C GLU A 93 8.96 11.11 -0.55
N LEU A 94 8.00 10.18 -0.67
CA LEU A 94 7.22 9.69 0.46
C LEU A 94 8.00 8.71 1.34
N LEU A 95 8.95 7.99 0.77
CA LEU A 95 9.80 7.02 1.46
C LEU A 95 11.28 7.30 1.20
N PRO A 96 11.78 8.48 1.62
CA PRO A 96 13.14 8.92 1.24
C PRO A 96 14.25 8.09 1.85
N ASP A 97 13.99 7.39 2.94
CA ASP A 97 15.00 6.60 3.65
C ASP A 97 15.15 5.18 3.10
N LEU A 98 14.34 4.80 2.11
CA LEU A 98 14.38 3.47 1.52
C LEU A 98 15.13 3.48 0.20
N ASP A 99 16.09 2.56 0.05
CA ASP A 99 16.82 2.36 -1.21
C ASP A 99 15.95 1.66 -2.25
N ARG A 100 15.06 0.81 -1.80
CA ARG A 100 14.21 -0.02 -2.65
C ARG A 100 12.84 -0.19 -2.02
N VAL A 101 11.84 -0.21 -2.87
CA VAL A 101 10.47 -0.56 -2.48
C VAL A 101 9.84 -1.34 -3.63
N LEU A 102 9.12 -2.40 -3.30
CA LEU A 102 8.32 -3.13 -4.26
C LEU A 102 6.94 -2.48 -4.31
N TYR A 103 6.53 -2.00 -5.48
CA TYR A 103 5.18 -1.49 -5.67
C TYR A 103 4.24 -2.60 -6.11
N LEU A 104 3.09 -2.70 -5.43
CA LEU A 104 2.02 -3.62 -5.79
C LEU A 104 0.74 -2.84 -6.05
N ASP A 105 0.02 -3.20 -7.11
CA ASP A 105 -1.34 -2.72 -7.30
C ASP A 105 -2.25 -3.34 -6.23
N ALA A 106 -3.25 -2.57 -5.79
CA ALA A 106 -4.10 -2.98 -4.68
C ALA A 106 -5.15 -4.04 -5.05
N ASP A 107 -5.25 -4.41 -6.32
CA ASP A 107 -6.23 -5.37 -6.83
C ASP A 107 -5.62 -6.71 -7.27
N ILE A 108 -4.40 -7.00 -6.84
CA ILE A 108 -3.74 -8.27 -7.16
C ILE A 108 -3.89 -9.28 -6.01
N LEU A 109 -3.75 -10.55 -6.36
CA LEU A 109 -3.72 -11.63 -5.40
C LEU A 109 -2.43 -12.43 -5.58
N ALA A 110 -1.78 -12.76 -4.47
CA ALA A 110 -0.67 -13.71 -4.47
C ALA A 110 -1.21 -15.12 -4.58
N LEU A 111 -0.58 -15.95 -5.38
CA LEU A 111 -0.97 -17.35 -5.58
C LEU A 111 0.09 -18.30 -5.04
#